data_0970636c6df55f2dfc8490921709eda6
#
_entry.id   0970636c6df55f2dfc8490921709eda6
#
_cell.length_a   1.000
_cell.length_b   1.000
_cell.length_c   1.000
_cell.angle_alpha   90.00
_cell.angle_beta   90.00
_cell.angle_gamma   90.00
#
_symmetry.space_group_name_H-M   'P 1'
#
loop_
_entity.id
_entity.type
_entity.pdbx_description
1 polymer ?
#
loop_
_entity_poly.entity_id
_entity_poly.type
_entity_poly.pdbx_seq_one_letter_code
_entity_poly.pdbx_strand_id
1 'polypeptide(L)' 'MNMNRVYTAVTKQEGNWWIGWIEEVPGVNCQEETHEKLLETLKITLKEALEFNRHDALSALGTDFLEEQIAI' A
#
# COMPACT_ATOMS: atom_id res chain seq x y z
N MET A 1 -20.49 3.20 2.83
CA MET A 1 -20.00 2.00 3.53
C MET A 1 -18.48 1.98 3.50
N ASN A 2 -17.90 2.01 4.68
CA ASN A 2 -16.45 1.93 4.78
C ASN A 2 -16.02 0.47 4.76
N MET A 3 -15.34 0.10 3.70
CA MET A 3 -14.65 -1.17 3.71
C MET A 3 -13.26 -0.94 4.24
N ASN A 4 -13.07 -1.25 5.51
CA ASN A 4 -11.75 -1.24 6.10
C ASN A 4 -11.00 -2.44 5.56
N ARG A 5 -10.11 -2.18 4.64
CA ARG A 5 -9.22 -3.22 4.16
C ARG A 5 -8.04 -3.31 5.10
N VAL A 6 -7.71 -4.51 5.48
CA VAL A 6 -6.53 -4.81 6.27
C VAL A 6 -5.46 -5.37 5.36
N TYR A 7 -4.28 -4.82 5.46
CA TYR A 7 -3.12 -5.27 4.68
C TYR A 7 -2.09 -5.89 5.59
N THR A 8 -1.31 -6.79 5.05
CA THR A 8 -0.32 -7.53 5.80
C THR A 8 1.08 -6.97 5.54
N ALA A 9 1.69 -6.46 6.60
CA ALA A 9 3.09 -6.06 6.56
C ALA A 9 3.96 -7.27 6.92
N VAL A 10 4.88 -7.60 6.05
CA VAL A 10 5.89 -8.62 6.32
C VAL A 10 7.18 -7.91 6.63
N THR A 11 7.72 -8.12 7.80
CA THR A 11 8.91 -7.41 8.27
C THR A 11 10.01 -8.38 8.67
N LYS A 12 11.23 -7.92 8.51
CA LYS A 12 12.41 -8.73 8.83
C LYS A 12 13.55 -7.80 9.24
N GLN A 13 14.31 -8.22 10.24
CA GLN A 13 15.51 -7.51 10.62
C GLN A 13 16.72 -8.11 9.89
N GLU A 14 17.51 -7.25 9.28
CA GLU A 14 18.77 -7.62 8.65
C GLU A 14 19.86 -6.69 9.17
N GLY A 15 20.75 -7.24 10.00
CA GLY A 15 21.78 -6.45 10.64
C GLY A 15 21.16 -5.34 11.48
N ASN A 16 21.53 -4.11 11.19
CA ASN A 16 21.02 -2.93 11.90
C ASN A 16 19.78 -2.32 11.25
N TRP A 17 19.22 -2.97 10.24
CA TRP A 17 18.09 -2.45 9.49
C TRP A 17 16.88 -3.33 9.64
N TRP A 18 15.72 -2.70 9.56
CA TRP A 18 14.44 -3.39 9.42
C TRP A 18 13.96 -3.18 8.01
N ILE A 19 13.64 -4.26 7.33
CA ILE A 19 13.08 -4.22 5.98
C ILE A 19 11.66 -4.79 6.01
N GLY A 20 10.82 -4.32 5.12
CA GLY A 20 9.45 -4.80 5.08
C GLY A 20 8.77 -4.49 3.78
N TRP A 21 7.67 -5.18 3.56
CA TRP A 21 6.84 -5.00 2.38
C TRP A 21 5.40 -5.33 2.73
N ILE A 22 4.51 -4.93 1.82
CA ILE A 22 3.09 -5.23 1.95
C ILE A 22 2.77 -6.42 1.05
N GLU A 23 2.29 -7.49 1.65
CA GLU A 23 2.06 -8.75 0.94
C GLU A 23 1.09 -8.61 -0.23
N GLU A 24 0.01 -7.86 -0.03
CA GLU A 24 -1.05 -7.72 -1.01
C GLU A 24 -0.79 -6.70 -2.10
N VAL A 25 0.23 -5.85 -1.93
CA VAL A 25 0.50 -4.76 -2.88
C VAL A 25 1.96 -4.82 -3.31
N PRO A 26 2.23 -5.40 -4.48
CA PRO A 26 3.59 -5.47 -5.01
C PRO A 26 4.22 -4.09 -5.17
N GLY A 27 5.50 -3.99 -4.90
CA GLY A 27 6.24 -2.75 -5.05
C GLY A 27 6.27 -1.86 -3.81
N VAL A 28 5.47 -2.15 -2.79
CA VAL A 28 5.54 -1.42 -1.52
C VAL A 28 6.53 -2.12 -0.61
N ASN A 29 7.74 -1.58 -0.56
CA ASN A 29 8.78 -2.09 0.32
C ASN A 29 9.58 -0.91 0.88
N CYS A 30 10.03 -1.04 2.11
CA CYS A 30 10.70 0.02 2.85
C CYS A 30 11.81 -0.54 3.72
N GLN A 31 12.71 0.33 4.12
CA GLN A 31 13.82 0.03 5.00
C GLN A 31 13.95 1.16 6.01
N GLU A 32 14.01 0.81 7.29
CA GLU A 32 14.16 1.78 8.37
C GLU A 32 15.05 1.24 9.47
N GLU A 33 15.50 2.12 10.35
CA GLU A 33 16.37 1.73 11.45
C GLU A 33 15.66 1.01 12.58
N THR A 34 14.35 1.25 12.74
CA THR A 34 13.56 0.63 13.79
C THR A 34 12.31 -0.02 13.23
N HIS A 35 11.79 -1.00 13.95
CA HIS A 35 10.56 -1.68 13.57
C HIS A 35 9.36 -0.72 13.57
N GLU A 36 9.28 0.14 14.59
CA GLU A 36 8.18 1.14 14.65
C GLU A 36 8.20 2.08 13.47
N LYS A 37 9.40 2.57 13.14
CA LYS A 37 9.56 3.48 12.00
C LYS A 37 9.21 2.78 10.69
N LEU A 38 9.58 1.52 10.57
CA LEU A 38 9.25 0.73 9.39
C LEU A 38 7.74 0.63 9.18
N LEU A 39 6.98 0.33 10.25
CA LEU A 39 5.53 0.21 10.14
C LEU A 39 4.88 1.55 9.74
N GLU A 40 5.37 2.66 10.28
CA GLU A 40 4.89 3.99 9.88
C GLU A 40 5.16 4.26 8.41
N THR A 41 6.38 4.00 7.97
CA THR A 41 6.79 4.24 6.58
C THR A 41 6.02 3.34 5.62
N LEU A 42 5.82 2.07 5.98
CA LEU A 42 5.03 1.15 5.17
C LEU A 42 3.58 1.63 5.02
N LYS A 43 3.01 2.15 6.10
CA LYS A 43 1.64 2.66 6.07
C LYS A 43 1.51 3.86 5.12
N ILE A 44 2.44 4.79 5.19
CA ILE A 44 2.46 5.97 4.33
C ILE A 44 2.66 5.55 2.87
N THR A 45 3.65 4.71 2.61
CA THR A 45 3.98 4.25 1.27
C THR A 45 2.83 3.46 0.66
N LEU A 46 2.15 2.63 1.47
CA LEU A 46 0.99 1.88 1.03
C LEU A 46 -0.14 2.82 0.60
N LYS A 47 -0.44 3.83 1.41
CA LYS A 47 -1.49 4.79 1.07
C LYS A 47 -1.19 5.51 -0.24
N GLU A 48 0.06 5.92 -0.42
CA GLU A 48 0.50 6.57 -1.65
C GLU A 48 0.39 5.64 -2.86
N ALA A 49 0.80 4.39 -2.70
CA ALA A 49 0.74 3.40 -3.77
C ALA A 49 -0.71 3.09 -4.18
N LEU A 50 -1.60 2.95 -3.22
CA LEU A 50 -3.01 2.70 -3.50
C LEU A 50 -3.65 3.87 -4.24
N GLU A 51 -3.33 5.09 -3.84
CA GLU A 51 -3.85 6.28 -4.50
C GLU A 51 -3.29 6.41 -5.91
N PHE A 52 -2.00 6.17 -6.09
CA PHE A 52 -1.37 6.19 -7.40
C PHE A 52 -1.98 5.14 -8.34
N ASN A 53 -2.13 3.91 -7.86
CA ASN A 53 -2.70 2.83 -8.66
C ASN A 53 -4.13 3.13 -9.09
N ARG A 54 -4.93 3.69 -8.18
CA ARG A 54 -6.30 4.09 -8.48
C ARG A 54 -6.33 5.19 -9.55
N HIS A 55 -5.53 6.22 -9.35
CA HIS A 55 -5.45 7.35 -10.28
C HIS A 55 -5.00 6.89 -11.67
N ASP A 56 -3.97 6.04 -11.73
CA ASP A 56 -3.45 5.51 -12.98
C ASP A 56 -4.51 4.69 -13.72
N ALA A 57 -5.21 3.82 -13.01
CA ALA A 57 -6.28 3.02 -13.60
C ALA A 57 -7.41 3.88 -14.15
N LEU A 58 -7.83 4.92 -13.44
CA LEU A 58 -8.89 5.82 -13.88
C LEU A 58 -8.45 6.67 -15.07
N SER A 59 -7.21 7.13 -15.06
CA SER A 59 -6.65 7.93 -16.15
C SER A 59 -6.63 7.15 -17.48
N ALA A 60 -6.41 5.84 -17.42
CA ALA A 60 -6.39 5.00 -18.60
C ALA A 60 -7.76 4.86 -19.26
N LEU A 61 -8.84 5.11 -18.51
CA LEU A 61 -10.21 5.01 -19.01
C LEU A 61 -10.71 6.30 -19.69
N GLY A 62 -9.99 7.40 -19.52
CA GLY A 62 -10.41 8.70 -20.04
C GLY A 62 -11.46 9.35 -19.13
N THR A 63 -12.47 10.00 -19.75
CA THR A 63 -13.44 10.79 -18.97
C THR A 63 -14.85 10.20 -18.95
N ASP A 64 -15.07 9.12 -19.66
CA ASP A 64 -16.41 8.56 -19.84
C ASP A 64 -16.50 7.19 -19.17
N PHE A 65 -16.49 7.19 -17.84
CA PHE A 65 -16.55 5.95 -17.06
C PHE A 65 -17.47 6.09 -15.85
N LEU A 66 -17.87 4.96 -15.31
CA LEU A 66 -18.66 4.89 -14.09
C LEU A 66 -17.86 4.13 -13.03
N GLU A 67 -17.89 4.65 -11.81
CA GLU A 67 -17.34 3.96 -10.65
C GLU A 67 -18.48 3.34 -9.87
N GLU A 68 -18.46 2.04 -9.71
CA GLU A 68 -19.50 1.32 -8.98
C GLU A 68 -18.86 0.43 -7.93
N GLN A 69 -19.47 0.40 -6.76
CA GLN A 69 -18.99 -0.46 -5.67
C GLN A 69 -19.68 -1.81 -5.73
N ILE A 70 -18.88 -2.84 -5.58
CA ILE A 70 -19.37 -4.21 -5.54
C ILE A 70 -18.97 -4.82 -4.21
N ALA A 71 -19.97 -5.28 -3.45
CA ALA A 71 -19.72 -5.99 -2.19
C ALA A 71 -19.56 -7.48 -2.48
N ILE A 72 -18.52 -8.07 -1.91
CA ILE A 72 -18.24 -9.51 -2.05
C ILE A 72 -18.18 -10.21 -0.70
#